data_7d5aac972645293fd4622a2315045060
#
_entry.id   7d5aac972645293fd4622a2315045060
#
_cell.length_a   1.000
_cell.length_b   1.000
_cell.length_c   1.000
_cell.angle_alpha   90.00
_cell.angle_beta   90.00
_cell.angle_gamma   90.00
#
_symmetry.space_group_name_H-M   'P 1'
#
loop_
_entity.id
_entity.type
_entity.pdbx_description
1 polymer ?
#
loop_
_entity_poly.entity_id
_entity_poly.type
_entity_poly.pdbx_seq_one_letter_code
_entity_poly.pdbx_strand_id
1 'polypeptide(L)'
;MKITKDALGIWKEFTSGQQYKSELGLYETYKQNEDMYVGNQWEGVDAEDLDKPVLNFLRRVTGMVIAKVVSTDWGVRFKAFEDTPETDNISRMLSDQVDQTIERLNLKETARVAMRNVCVDGDACVFFDFDADADSGMSEPGAITAELLENINVYPGNKYDRRVQEQPYIIIHMRRFLGDVQDEARENGVSEEQASAIRGDTDENQMEQGSPSDLVSVLLKMWKENGTVHCIKCVKDLVIRKEWDTKLKMYPIAWTSW
;
A
#
# COMPACT_ATOMS: atom_id res chain seq x y z
N MET A 1 -9.28 -2.51 23.27
CA MET A 1 -9.52 -1.19 22.63
C MET A 1 -10.84 -1.30 21.85
N LYS A 2 -11.73 -0.30 21.91
CA LYS A 2 -12.95 -0.33 21.08
C LYS A 2 -12.58 0.13 19.67
N ILE A 3 -12.81 -0.70 18.68
CA ILE A 3 -12.52 -0.38 17.27
C ILE A 3 -13.61 0.56 16.74
N THR A 4 -13.20 1.66 16.15
CA THR A 4 -14.07 2.65 15.51
C THR A 4 -14.47 2.14 14.13
N LYS A 5 -15.77 2.09 13.84
CA LYS A 5 -16.34 1.55 12.60
C LYS A 5 -17.21 2.58 11.84
N ASP A 6 -17.25 3.81 12.29
CA ASP A 6 -17.92 4.92 11.61
C ASP A 6 -16.96 5.78 10.81
N ALA A 7 -17.38 6.32 9.67
CA ALA A 7 -16.53 7.07 8.75
C ALA A 7 -15.82 8.24 9.42
N LEU A 8 -16.56 9.07 10.18
CA LEU A 8 -15.98 10.23 10.87
C LEU A 8 -14.94 9.86 11.92
N GLY A 9 -15.16 8.77 12.65
CA GLY A 9 -14.20 8.27 13.62
C GLY A 9 -12.93 7.73 12.97
N ILE A 10 -13.07 6.97 11.86
CA ILE A 10 -11.93 6.48 11.08
C ILE A 10 -11.14 7.66 10.50
N TRP A 11 -11.84 8.68 10.00
CA TRP A 11 -11.20 9.88 9.48
C TRP A 11 -10.41 10.64 10.56
N LYS A 12 -10.90 10.71 11.79
CA LYS A 12 -10.16 11.29 12.93
C LYS A 12 -8.90 10.51 13.26
N GLU A 13 -8.96 9.17 13.23
CA GLU A 13 -7.78 8.33 13.44
C GLU A 13 -6.73 8.56 12.34
N PHE A 14 -7.17 8.65 11.08
CA PHE A 14 -6.33 8.98 9.94
C PHE A 14 -5.68 10.36 10.09
N THR A 15 -6.46 11.41 10.35
CA THR A 15 -5.94 12.77 10.55
C THR A 15 -4.94 12.84 11.70
N SER A 16 -5.19 12.11 12.80
CA SER A 16 -4.22 12.00 13.90
C SER A 16 -2.91 11.31 13.46
N GLY A 17 -3.00 10.34 12.54
CA GLY A 17 -1.84 9.71 11.92
C GLY A 17 -1.07 10.67 11.01
N GLN A 18 -1.77 11.46 10.20
CA GLN A 18 -1.19 12.50 9.34
C GLN A 18 -0.46 13.56 10.17
N GLN A 19 -1.13 14.07 11.20
CA GLN A 19 -0.53 15.06 12.09
C GLN A 19 0.77 14.54 12.72
N TYR A 20 0.78 13.30 13.20
CA TYR A 20 1.99 12.70 13.76
C TYR A 20 3.14 12.62 12.74
N LYS A 21 2.86 12.20 11.50
CA LYS A 21 3.86 12.16 10.44
C LYS A 21 4.37 13.55 10.09
N SER A 22 3.47 14.54 10.07
CA SER A 22 3.81 15.95 9.85
C SER A 22 4.70 16.52 10.97
N GLU A 23 4.37 16.23 12.24
CA GLU A 23 5.18 16.64 13.39
C GLU A 23 6.59 16.02 13.39
N LEU A 24 6.76 14.84 12.80
CA LEU A 24 8.06 14.21 12.58
C LEU A 24 8.79 14.74 11.33
N GLY A 25 8.16 15.60 10.52
CA GLY A 25 8.72 16.10 9.27
C GLY A 25 8.86 15.04 8.18
N LEU A 26 8.08 13.92 8.24
CA LEU A 26 8.24 12.80 7.31
C LEU A 26 7.89 13.18 5.87
N TYR A 27 6.86 14.00 5.66
CA TYR A 27 6.47 14.45 4.30
C TYR A 27 7.56 15.29 3.64
N GLU A 28 8.17 16.17 4.43
CA GLU A 28 9.27 17.03 3.97
C GLU A 28 10.53 16.21 3.68
N THR A 29 10.86 15.27 4.56
CA THR A 29 11.98 14.34 4.37
C THR A 29 11.77 13.47 3.13
N TYR A 30 10.58 12.93 2.93
CA TYR A 30 10.23 12.15 1.74
C TYR A 30 10.47 12.96 0.46
N LYS A 31 9.95 14.19 0.41
CA LYS A 31 10.17 15.08 -0.75
C LYS A 31 11.66 15.36 -0.99
N GLN A 32 12.40 15.70 0.06
CA GLN A 32 13.83 15.97 -0.05
C GLN A 32 14.62 14.75 -0.55
N ASN A 33 14.29 13.55 -0.07
CA ASN A 33 14.92 12.32 -0.51
C ASN A 33 14.67 12.06 -2.00
N GLU A 34 13.42 12.23 -2.46
CA GLU A 34 13.05 12.08 -3.86
C GLU A 34 13.79 13.11 -4.73
N ASP A 35 13.82 14.38 -4.33
CA ASP A 35 14.52 15.44 -5.03
C ASP A 35 16.01 15.13 -5.17
N MET A 36 16.64 14.67 -4.10
CA MET A 36 18.05 14.26 -4.13
C MET A 36 18.26 13.04 -5.03
N TYR A 37 17.34 12.05 -5.02
CA TYR A 37 17.43 10.86 -5.85
C TYR A 37 17.28 11.18 -7.34
N VAL A 38 16.37 12.08 -7.72
CA VAL A 38 16.21 12.49 -9.14
C VAL A 38 17.27 13.49 -9.60
N GLY A 39 18.04 14.07 -8.68
CA GLY A 39 19.10 15.05 -8.97
C GLY A 39 18.64 16.52 -8.89
N ASN A 40 17.48 16.77 -8.30
CA ASN A 40 16.96 18.11 -8.06
C ASN A 40 17.56 18.78 -6.81
N GLN A 41 18.88 18.63 -6.65
CA GLN A 41 19.61 19.05 -5.44
C GLN A 41 19.74 20.57 -5.27
N TRP A 42 19.34 21.35 -6.29
CA TRP A 42 19.44 22.79 -6.29
C TRP A 42 18.09 23.50 -6.07
N GLU A 43 17.03 22.75 -5.77
CA GLU A 43 15.72 23.34 -5.47
C GLU A 43 15.83 24.28 -4.27
N GLY A 44 15.28 25.51 -4.39
CA GLY A 44 15.30 26.52 -3.34
C GLY A 44 16.64 27.22 -3.15
N VAL A 45 17.70 26.87 -3.91
CA VAL A 45 18.98 27.58 -3.86
C VAL A 45 18.99 28.72 -4.84
N ASP A 46 19.06 29.93 -4.31
CA ASP A 46 19.25 31.15 -5.11
C ASP A 46 20.75 31.27 -5.49
N ALA A 47 21.05 31.00 -6.75
CA ALA A 47 22.38 31.09 -7.31
C ALA A 47 22.28 31.56 -8.76
N GLU A 48 21.78 32.78 -8.95
CA GLU A 48 21.46 33.33 -10.26
C GLU A 48 22.65 33.35 -11.24
N ASP A 49 23.86 33.53 -10.73
CA ASP A 49 25.09 33.68 -11.52
C ASP A 49 26.04 32.48 -11.52
N LEU A 50 25.65 31.35 -10.90
CA LEU A 50 26.52 30.19 -10.77
C LEU A 50 25.97 28.98 -11.55
N ASP A 51 26.88 28.27 -12.24
CA ASP A 51 26.55 26.98 -12.82
C ASP A 51 26.06 26.00 -11.73
N LYS A 52 24.94 25.34 -11.98
CA LYS A 52 24.35 24.33 -11.07
C LYS A 52 24.61 22.90 -11.60
N PRO A 53 25.86 22.39 -11.51
CA PRO A 53 26.16 21.08 -12.04
C PRO A 53 25.48 20.00 -11.21
N VAL A 54 24.91 18.99 -11.90
CA VAL A 54 24.27 17.84 -11.27
C VAL A 54 25.09 16.59 -11.57
N LEU A 55 25.72 16.03 -10.52
CA LEU A 55 26.43 14.76 -10.57
C LEU A 55 25.70 13.78 -9.64
N ASN A 56 24.68 13.10 -10.18
CA ASN A 56 23.81 12.24 -9.36
C ASN A 56 24.49 10.92 -8.99
N PHE A 57 25.42 10.96 -8.04
CA PHE A 57 26.07 9.77 -7.49
C PHE A 57 25.11 8.93 -6.64
N LEU A 58 24.14 9.55 -5.95
CA LEU A 58 23.16 8.85 -5.12
C LEU A 58 22.38 7.84 -5.94
N ARG A 59 21.84 8.27 -7.09
CA ARG A 59 21.12 7.39 -8.00
C ARG A 59 21.96 6.23 -8.50
N ARG A 60 23.25 6.47 -8.76
CA ARG A 60 24.18 5.42 -9.18
C ARG A 60 24.43 4.38 -8.08
N VAL A 61 24.72 4.84 -6.86
CA VAL A 61 24.97 3.95 -5.72
C VAL A 61 23.72 3.16 -5.39
N THR A 62 22.58 3.83 -5.30
CA THR A 62 21.28 3.17 -5.07
C THR A 62 20.99 2.12 -6.14
N GLY A 63 21.20 2.46 -7.42
CA GLY A 63 21.03 1.52 -8.53
C GLY A 63 21.93 0.28 -8.42
N MET A 64 23.17 0.43 -7.98
CA MET A 64 24.08 -0.72 -7.74
C MET A 64 23.57 -1.60 -6.59
N VAL A 65 23.10 -1.02 -5.48
CA VAL A 65 22.56 -1.76 -4.35
C VAL A 65 21.32 -2.54 -4.77
N ILE A 66 20.37 -1.88 -5.44
CA ILE A 66 19.15 -2.50 -5.95
C ILE A 66 19.49 -3.65 -6.88
N ALA A 67 20.36 -3.41 -7.87
CA ALA A 67 20.76 -4.42 -8.84
C ALA A 67 21.38 -5.65 -8.16
N LYS A 68 22.21 -5.45 -7.14
CA LYS A 68 22.84 -6.55 -6.39
C LYS A 68 21.83 -7.36 -5.58
N VAL A 69 20.87 -6.72 -4.94
CA VAL A 69 19.86 -7.40 -4.12
C VAL A 69 18.86 -8.14 -5.01
N VAL A 70 18.35 -7.49 -6.05
CA VAL A 70 17.32 -8.04 -6.93
C VAL A 70 17.87 -9.07 -7.93
N SER A 71 19.20 -9.09 -8.18
CA SER A 71 19.83 -10.10 -9.03
C SER A 71 19.79 -11.51 -8.44
N THR A 72 19.56 -11.64 -7.14
CA THR A 72 19.36 -12.94 -6.49
C THR A 72 18.01 -13.48 -6.86
N ASP A 73 17.97 -14.64 -7.52
CA ASP A 73 16.71 -15.32 -7.80
C ASP A 73 16.10 -15.84 -6.50
N TRP A 74 14.88 -15.45 -6.22
CA TRP A 74 14.15 -15.87 -5.04
C TRP A 74 12.85 -16.56 -5.46
N GLY A 75 12.45 -17.54 -4.69
CA GLY A 75 11.21 -18.28 -4.90
C GLY A 75 10.72 -18.87 -3.59
N VAL A 76 9.50 -19.28 -3.56
CA VAL A 76 8.86 -19.92 -2.42
C VAL A 76 8.68 -21.40 -2.73
N ARG A 77 9.14 -22.27 -1.83
CA ARG A 77 8.95 -23.72 -1.93
C ARG A 77 8.20 -24.23 -0.71
N PHE A 78 7.13 -24.95 -0.95
CA PHE A 78 6.43 -25.66 0.08
C PHE A 78 7.09 -27.00 0.30
N LYS A 79 7.25 -27.37 1.58
CA LYS A 79 7.73 -28.68 1.97
C LYS A 79 6.67 -29.34 2.82
N ALA A 80 6.35 -30.59 2.49
CA ALA A 80 5.44 -31.38 3.29
C ALA A 80 6.00 -31.63 4.71
N PHE A 81 5.14 -31.61 5.71
CA PHE A 81 5.51 -31.96 7.08
C PHE A 81 5.65 -33.47 7.23
N GLU A 82 4.80 -34.24 6.54
CA GLU A 82 4.85 -35.72 6.48
C GLU A 82 5.30 -36.14 5.09
N ASP A 83 6.25 -37.03 5.02
CA ASP A 83 6.89 -37.54 3.79
C ASP A 83 6.03 -38.68 3.19
N THR A 84 4.88 -38.31 2.61
CA THR A 84 4.03 -39.22 1.85
C THR A 84 3.95 -38.78 0.38
N PRO A 85 3.73 -39.71 -0.58
CA PRO A 85 3.63 -39.35 -1.99
C PRO A 85 2.51 -38.31 -2.31
N GLU A 86 1.43 -38.35 -1.51
CA GLU A 86 0.31 -37.41 -1.66
C GLU A 86 0.69 -36.00 -1.19
N THR A 87 1.32 -35.89 -0.02
CA THR A 87 1.74 -34.59 0.54
C THR A 87 2.87 -33.96 -0.28
N ASP A 88 3.75 -34.78 -0.85
CA ASP A 88 4.77 -34.32 -1.79
C ASP A 88 4.17 -33.76 -3.08
N ASN A 89 3.15 -34.41 -3.62
CA ASN A 89 2.43 -33.89 -4.79
C ASN A 89 1.76 -32.55 -4.50
N ILE A 90 1.05 -32.45 -3.39
CA ILE A 90 0.40 -31.19 -2.97
C ILE A 90 1.43 -30.09 -2.80
N SER A 91 2.56 -30.36 -2.16
CA SER A 91 3.64 -29.38 -1.95
C SER A 91 4.24 -28.88 -3.24
N ARG A 92 4.40 -29.77 -4.26
CA ARG A 92 4.85 -29.33 -5.60
C ARG A 92 3.81 -28.48 -6.28
N MET A 93 2.56 -28.92 -6.32
CA MET A 93 1.47 -28.14 -6.94
C MET A 93 1.35 -26.74 -6.32
N LEU A 94 1.43 -26.63 -4.98
CA LEU A 94 1.43 -25.33 -4.29
C LEU A 94 2.65 -24.49 -4.67
N SER A 95 3.82 -25.10 -4.76
CA SER A 95 5.05 -24.38 -5.18
C SER A 95 4.92 -23.86 -6.60
N ASP A 96 4.44 -24.67 -7.53
CA ASP A 96 4.24 -24.28 -8.93
C ASP A 96 3.17 -23.17 -9.04
N GLN A 97 2.09 -23.26 -8.26
CA GLN A 97 1.05 -22.24 -8.23
C GLN A 97 1.56 -20.89 -7.71
N VAL A 98 2.44 -20.91 -6.70
CA VAL A 98 3.04 -19.67 -6.18
C VAL A 98 4.02 -19.09 -7.19
N ASP A 99 4.83 -19.90 -7.86
CA ASP A 99 5.74 -19.43 -8.91
C ASP A 99 4.94 -18.73 -10.05
N GLN A 100 3.85 -19.34 -10.52
CA GLN A 100 2.95 -18.72 -11.50
C GLN A 100 2.34 -17.40 -10.99
N THR A 101 1.97 -17.34 -9.70
CA THR A 101 1.43 -16.12 -9.10
C THR A 101 2.49 -15.03 -9.04
N ILE A 102 3.74 -15.36 -8.66
CA ILE A 102 4.87 -14.43 -8.64
C ILE A 102 5.12 -13.85 -10.04
N GLU A 103 5.07 -14.68 -11.07
CA GLU A 103 5.23 -14.24 -12.46
C GLU A 103 4.06 -13.38 -12.93
N ARG A 104 2.83 -13.82 -12.71
CA ARG A 104 1.62 -13.10 -13.10
C ARG A 104 1.54 -11.71 -12.46
N LEU A 105 1.86 -11.59 -11.18
CA LEU A 105 1.88 -10.33 -10.44
C LEU A 105 3.14 -9.49 -10.72
N ASN A 106 4.08 -10.03 -11.50
CA ASN A 106 5.38 -9.38 -11.72
C ASN A 106 6.07 -8.96 -10.41
N LEU A 107 6.00 -9.82 -9.38
CA LEU A 107 6.51 -9.49 -8.05
C LEU A 107 8.02 -9.21 -8.03
N LYS A 108 8.78 -9.68 -9.00
CA LYS A 108 10.21 -9.36 -9.13
C LYS A 108 10.42 -7.88 -9.45
N GLU A 109 9.59 -7.28 -10.31
CA GLU A 109 9.64 -5.84 -10.58
C GLU A 109 9.09 -5.04 -9.38
N THR A 110 8.00 -5.51 -8.77
CA THR A 110 7.49 -4.91 -7.52
C THR A 110 8.56 -4.89 -6.44
N ALA A 111 9.31 -5.99 -6.26
CA ALA A 111 10.43 -6.06 -5.32
C ALA A 111 11.54 -5.06 -5.66
N ARG A 112 11.81 -4.84 -6.95
CA ARG A 112 12.79 -3.85 -7.41
C ARG A 112 12.38 -2.43 -7.03
N VAL A 113 11.12 -2.07 -7.28
CA VAL A 113 10.58 -0.76 -6.90
C VAL A 113 10.52 -0.62 -5.38
N ALA A 114 10.10 -1.67 -4.66
CA ALA A 114 10.13 -1.71 -3.21
C ALA A 114 11.54 -1.47 -2.65
N MET A 115 12.56 -2.13 -3.21
CA MET A 115 13.96 -1.91 -2.81
C MET A 115 14.43 -0.48 -3.09
N ARG A 116 13.96 0.12 -4.18
CA ARG A 116 14.22 1.54 -4.45
C ARG A 116 13.64 2.40 -3.34
N ASN A 117 12.37 2.18 -2.96
CA ASN A 117 11.72 2.93 -1.88
C ASN A 117 12.43 2.73 -0.55
N VAL A 118 12.82 1.49 -0.21
CA VAL A 118 13.64 1.21 0.99
C VAL A 118 14.94 2.00 0.99
N CYS A 119 15.63 2.11 -0.15
CA CYS A 119 16.90 2.81 -0.24
C CYS A 119 16.76 4.34 -0.19
N VAL A 120 15.66 4.89 -0.69
CA VAL A 120 15.43 6.34 -0.80
C VAL A 120 14.64 6.86 0.41
N ASP A 121 13.55 6.18 0.75
CA ASP A 121 12.59 6.64 1.73
C ASP A 121 12.71 5.92 3.10
N GLY A 122 13.45 4.82 3.14
CA GLY A 122 13.73 4.07 4.36
C GLY A 122 12.78 2.91 4.62
N ASP A 123 11.68 2.78 3.88
CA ASP A 123 10.76 1.65 4.01
C ASP A 123 10.03 1.32 2.70
N ALA A 124 9.39 0.17 2.68
CA ALA A 124 8.48 -0.23 1.61
C ALA A 124 7.32 -1.05 2.19
N CYS A 125 6.16 -0.86 1.63
CA CYS A 125 4.94 -1.53 2.01
C CYS A 125 4.26 -2.14 0.79
N VAL A 126 4.02 -3.44 0.80
CA VAL A 126 3.24 -4.14 -0.23
C VAL A 126 1.95 -4.63 0.40
N PHE A 127 0.83 -4.25 -0.18
CA PHE A 127 -0.50 -4.70 0.18
C PHE A 127 -0.95 -5.78 -0.79
N PHE A 128 -1.46 -6.88 -0.26
CA PHE A 128 -2.03 -7.98 -1.03
C PHE A 128 -3.55 -7.98 -0.82
N ASP A 129 -4.28 -8.05 -1.92
CA ASP A 129 -5.74 -8.18 -1.88
C ASP A 129 -6.18 -9.35 -2.75
N PHE A 130 -7.43 -9.72 -2.66
CA PHE A 130 -8.07 -10.72 -3.51
C PHE A 130 -9.24 -10.08 -4.24
N ASP A 131 -9.07 -9.96 -5.55
CA ASP A 131 -10.13 -9.52 -6.44
C ASP A 131 -10.91 -10.74 -6.92
N ALA A 132 -12.15 -10.87 -6.46
CA ALA A 132 -13.01 -12.00 -6.75
C ALA A 132 -13.53 -12.03 -8.19
N ASP A 133 -13.56 -10.89 -8.85
CA ASP A 133 -14.09 -10.71 -10.21
C ASP A 133 -13.00 -10.74 -11.30
N ALA A 134 -11.73 -10.72 -10.88
CA ALA A 134 -10.61 -10.74 -11.81
C ALA A 134 -10.55 -12.05 -12.60
N ASP A 135 -10.34 -11.93 -13.90
CA ASP A 135 -10.03 -13.08 -14.77
C ASP A 135 -8.61 -13.58 -14.47
N SER A 136 -8.53 -14.69 -13.75
CA SER A 136 -7.27 -15.37 -13.44
C SER A 136 -6.75 -16.25 -14.57
N GLY A 137 -7.52 -16.43 -15.64
CA GLY A 137 -7.28 -17.44 -16.68
C GLY A 137 -7.53 -18.87 -16.22
N MET A 138 -8.09 -19.06 -15.01
CA MET A 138 -8.52 -20.35 -14.47
C MET A 138 -10.02 -20.54 -14.68
N SER A 139 -10.54 -21.75 -14.37
CA SER A 139 -11.96 -22.06 -14.48
C SER A 139 -12.83 -21.25 -13.50
N GLU A 140 -12.26 -20.83 -12.39
CA GLU A 140 -12.94 -20.02 -11.39
C GLU A 140 -12.39 -18.58 -11.41
N PRO A 141 -13.26 -17.56 -11.35
CA PRO A 141 -12.81 -16.18 -11.26
C PRO A 141 -12.11 -15.90 -9.93
N GLY A 142 -11.32 -14.86 -9.93
CA GLY A 142 -10.62 -14.37 -8.75
C GLY A 142 -9.11 -14.46 -8.87
N ALA A 143 -8.45 -13.40 -8.44
CA ALA A 143 -7.01 -13.31 -8.48
C ALA A 143 -6.46 -12.57 -7.25
N ILE A 144 -5.30 -13.01 -6.78
CA ILE A 144 -4.50 -12.22 -5.85
C ILE A 144 -3.94 -11.02 -6.61
N THR A 145 -4.01 -9.85 -6.00
CA THR A 145 -3.38 -8.61 -6.46
C THR A 145 -2.29 -8.20 -5.47
N ALA A 146 -1.32 -7.43 -5.93
CA ALA A 146 -0.27 -6.87 -5.10
C ALA A 146 -0.06 -5.41 -5.48
N GLU A 147 -0.19 -4.52 -4.52
CA GLU A 147 -0.01 -3.08 -4.70
C GLU A 147 1.13 -2.59 -3.81
N LEU A 148 2.09 -1.89 -4.42
CA LEU A 148 3.14 -1.21 -3.66
C LEU A 148 2.59 0.11 -3.14
N LEU A 149 2.56 0.26 -1.83
CA LEU A 149 2.10 1.46 -1.16
C LEU A 149 3.29 2.34 -0.77
N GLU A 150 3.13 3.64 -0.92
CA GLU A 150 4.05 4.59 -0.32
C GLU A 150 3.85 4.63 1.20
N ASN A 151 4.94 4.71 1.94
CA ASN A 151 4.92 4.70 3.40
C ASN A 151 4.09 5.84 4.01
N ILE A 152 4.06 6.98 3.32
CA ILE A 152 3.28 8.14 3.73
C ILE A 152 1.77 7.84 3.77
N ASN A 153 1.32 6.82 3.04
CA ASN A 153 -0.08 6.43 2.91
C ASN A 153 -0.51 5.29 3.86
N VAL A 154 0.40 4.78 4.70
CA VAL A 154 0.10 3.69 5.65
C VAL A 154 0.17 4.21 7.09
N TYR A 155 -0.91 4.03 7.85
CA TYR A 155 -1.07 4.58 9.20
C TYR A 155 -1.33 3.47 10.22
N PRO A 156 -0.31 3.05 11.00
CA PRO A 156 -0.47 2.07 12.07
C PRO A 156 -1.20 2.66 13.27
N GLY A 157 -2.01 1.86 13.94
CA GLY A 157 -2.74 2.26 15.13
C GLY A 157 -1.85 2.49 16.34
N ASN A 158 -0.71 1.77 16.45
CA ASN A 158 0.33 2.01 17.45
C ASN A 158 1.61 2.50 16.77
N LYS A 159 1.87 3.77 16.87
CA LYS A 159 3.01 4.48 16.25
C LYS A 159 4.38 4.05 16.80
N TYR A 160 4.41 3.38 17.96
CA TYR A 160 5.63 2.98 18.65
C TYR A 160 6.01 1.51 18.46
N ASP A 161 5.09 0.69 17.92
CA ASP A 161 5.34 -0.71 17.64
C ASP A 161 5.52 -0.94 16.14
N ARG A 162 6.70 -1.42 15.74
CA ARG A 162 7.02 -1.70 14.34
C ARG A 162 6.48 -3.05 13.83
N ARG A 163 5.96 -3.88 14.72
CA ARG A 163 5.43 -5.21 14.36
C ARG A 163 4.07 -5.07 13.70
N VAL A 164 4.04 -5.20 12.40
CA VAL A 164 2.82 -5.03 11.58
C VAL A 164 1.68 -5.93 12.08
N GLN A 165 2.00 -7.18 12.39
CA GLN A 165 1.00 -8.16 12.80
C GLN A 165 0.42 -7.96 14.22
N GLU A 166 1.08 -7.13 15.03
CA GLU A 166 0.63 -6.77 16.39
C GLU A 166 -0.11 -5.43 16.44
N GLN A 167 -0.29 -4.79 15.28
CA GLN A 167 -1.00 -3.53 15.24
C GLN A 167 -2.48 -3.71 15.63
N PRO A 168 -3.03 -2.79 16.46
CA PRO A 168 -4.46 -2.82 16.79
C PRO A 168 -5.36 -2.56 15.59
N TYR A 169 -4.90 -1.74 14.68
CA TYR A 169 -5.48 -1.51 13.35
C TYR A 169 -4.43 -0.90 12.42
N ILE A 170 -4.68 -0.96 11.12
CA ILE A 170 -3.89 -0.29 10.08
C ILE A 170 -4.88 0.42 9.17
N ILE A 171 -4.58 1.67 8.83
CA ILE A 171 -5.34 2.44 7.84
C ILE A 171 -4.43 2.64 6.62
N ILE A 172 -4.94 2.31 5.45
CA ILE A 172 -4.34 2.61 4.16
C ILE A 172 -5.13 3.75 3.53
N HIS A 173 -4.44 4.82 3.16
CA HIS A 173 -4.99 5.92 2.38
C HIS A 173 -4.72 5.67 0.90
N MET A 174 -5.74 5.77 0.09
CA MET A 174 -5.68 5.57 -1.35
C MET A 174 -6.35 6.74 -2.07
N ARG A 175 -5.75 7.15 -3.20
CA ARG A 175 -6.37 8.11 -4.12
C ARG A 175 -7.01 7.34 -5.26
N ARG A 176 -8.33 7.47 -5.41
CA ARG A 176 -9.12 6.75 -6.42
C ARG A 176 -9.95 7.71 -7.25
N PHE A 177 -10.23 7.36 -8.50
CA PHE A 177 -11.13 8.17 -9.33
C PHE A 177 -12.53 8.21 -8.73
N LEU A 178 -13.12 9.39 -8.78
CA LEU A 178 -14.45 9.66 -8.19
C LEU A 178 -15.52 8.71 -8.73
N GLY A 179 -15.50 8.47 -10.06
CA GLY A 179 -16.45 7.55 -10.70
C GLY A 179 -16.37 6.14 -10.12
N ASP A 180 -15.15 5.59 -10.03
CA ASP A 180 -14.92 4.23 -9.51
C ASP A 180 -15.40 4.09 -8.06
N VAL A 181 -15.17 5.12 -7.24
CA VAL A 181 -15.60 5.12 -5.83
C VAL A 181 -17.11 5.21 -5.70
N GLN A 182 -17.77 5.99 -6.57
CA GLN A 182 -19.24 6.07 -6.60
C GLN A 182 -19.84 4.75 -7.04
N ASP A 183 -19.24 4.07 -8.03
CA ASP A 183 -19.71 2.77 -8.52
C ASP A 183 -19.48 1.69 -7.45
N GLU A 184 -18.28 1.62 -6.82
CA GLU A 184 -18.03 0.73 -5.69
C GLU A 184 -19.03 0.94 -4.54
N ALA A 185 -19.39 2.18 -4.24
CA ALA A 185 -20.39 2.49 -3.21
C ALA A 185 -21.77 1.93 -3.55
N ARG A 186 -22.21 2.08 -4.82
CA ARG A 186 -23.49 1.53 -5.31
C ARG A 186 -23.52 0.01 -5.23
N GLU A 187 -22.47 -0.66 -5.67
CA GLU A 187 -22.32 -2.12 -5.61
C GLU A 187 -22.40 -2.65 -4.17
N ASN A 188 -21.87 -1.90 -3.22
CA ASN A 188 -21.94 -2.24 -1.79
C ASN A 188 -23.24 -1.81 -1.09
N GLY A 189 -24.27 -1.38 -1.86
CA GLY A 189 -25.60 -1.09 -1.36
C GLY A 189 -25.78 0.29 -0.71
N VAL A 190 -24.89 1.24 -1.00
CA VAL A 190 -25.09 2.66 -0.69
C VAL A 190 -26.15 3.21 -1.64
N SER A 191 -27.03 4.07 -1.15
CA SER A 191 -28.08 4.66 -1.98
C SER A 191 -27.49 5.55 -3.08
N GLU A 192 -28.18 5.60 -4.25
CA GLU A 192 -27.77 6.44 -5.39
C GLU A 192 -27.56 7.90 -5.00
N GLU A 193 -28.42 8.41 -4.12
CA GLU A 193 -28.32 9.78 -3.63
C GLU A 193 -27.03 10.02 -2.83
N GLN A 194 -26.67 9.08 -1.94
CA GLN A 194 -25.45 9.15 -1.14
C GLN A 194 -24.19 8.92 -1.99
N ALA A 195 -24.20 7.94 -2.90
CA ALA A 195 -23.09 7.69 -3.79
C ALA A 195 -22.79 8.90 -4.69
N SER A 196 -23.86 9.49 -5.28
CA SER A 196 -23.73 10.70 -6.11
C SER A 196 -23.38 11.98 -5.31
N ALA A 197 -23.50 11.96 -4.00
CA ALA A 197 -23.09 13.06 -3.12
C ALA A 197 -21.59 13.06 -2.83
N ILE A 198 -20.85 11.95 -3.07
CA ILE A 198 -19.40 11.90 -2.94
C ILE A 198 -18.78 12.92 -3.90
N ARG A 199 -17.81 13.68 -3.41
CA ARG A 199 -17.09 14.70 -4.19
C ARG A 199 -15.59 14.43 -4.16
N GLY A 200 -14.89 14.84 -5.20
CA GLY A 200 -13.45 14.90 -5.21
C GLY A 200 -12.89 15.80 -4.12
N ASP A 201 -11.72 15.47 -3.66
CA ASP A 201 -10.97 16.23 -2.65
C ASP A 201 -9.51 16.42 -3.07
N THR A 202 -8.80 17.30 -2.36
CA THR A 202 -7.37 17.51 -2.53
C THR A 202 -6.64 16.84 -1.37
N ASP A 203 -5.60 16.06 -1.66
CA ASP A 203 -4.69 15.59 -0.63
C ASP A 203 -3.69 16.69 -0.28
N GLU A 204 -3.91 17.34 0.86
CA GLU A 204 -3.07 18.46 1.32
C GLU A 204 -1.62 18.05 1.61
N ASN A 205 -1.36 16.76 1.83
CA ASN A 205 -0.03 16.25 2.16
C ASN A 205 0.78 15.79 0.94
N GLN A 206 0.11 15.57 -0.17
CA GLN A 206 0.73 15.25 -1.45
C GLN A 206 0.61 16.47 -2.35
N MET A 207 1.72 16.90 -2.95
CA MET A 207 1.74 18.01 -3.88
C MET A 207 1.06 17.60 -5.21
N GLU A 208 -0.22 17.33 -5.17
CA GLU A 208 -1.00 17.09 -6.38
C GLU A 208 -1.05 18.38 -7.21
N GLN A 209 -0.30 18.37 -8.29
CA GLN A 209 -0.44 19.36 -9.36
C GLN A 209 -1.53 18.88 -10.32
N GLY A 210 -2.77 19.25 -10.09
CA GLY A 210 -3.88 18.88 -10.99
C GLY A 210 -5.22 19.34 -10.47
N SER A 211 -6.25 19.23 -11.31
CA SER A 211 -7.63 19.55 -10.91
C SER A 211 -8.10 18.51 -9.88
N PRO A 212 -8.36 18.90 -8.64
CA PRO A 212 -8.72 17.96 -7.57
C PRO A 212 -10.12 17.35 -7.74
N SER A 213 -10.85 17.70 -8.78
CA SER A 213 -12.24 17.31 -8.97
C SER A 213 -12.48 15.84 -9.28
N ASP A 214 -11.45 15.11 -9.74
CA ASP A 214 -11.64 13.77 -10.28
C ASP A 214 -11.10 12.66 -9.36
N LEU A 215 -10.40 13.00 -8.28
CA LEU A 215 -9.87 12.06 -7.30
C LEU A 215 -10.50 12.27 -5.93
N VAL A 216 -10.62 11.17 -5.18
CA VAL A 216 -11.15 11.17 -3.81
C VAL A 216 -10.28 10.31 -2.91
N SER A 217 -10.09 10.77 -1.67
CA SER A 217 -9.40 10.02 -0.62
C SER A 217 -10.29 8.92 -0.08
N VAL A 218 -9.84 7.68 -0.24
CA VAL A 218 -10.48 6.48 0.29
C VAL A 218 -9.61 5.90 1.40
N LEU A 219 -10.20 5.59 2.52
CA LEU A 219 -9.54 4.93 3.64
C LEU A 219 -9.98 3.48 3.72
N LEU A 220 -9.02 2.57 3.68
CA LEU A 220 -9.20 1.16 4.01
C LEU A 220 -8.64 0.95 5.42
N LYS A 221 -9.52 0.67 6.38
CA LYS A 221 -9.12 0.32 7.74
C LYS A 221 -9.23 -1.18 7.94
N MET A 222 -8.17 -1.77 8.49
CA MET A 222 -8.08 -3.19 8.84
C MET A 222 -7.82 -3.34 10.33
N TRP A 223 -8.44 -4.33 10.95
CA TRP A 223 -8.17 -4.72 12.35
C TRP A 223 -8.39 -6.21 12.54
N LYS A 224 -7.87 -6.78 13.64
CA LYS A 224 -8.09 -8.18 13.99
C LYS A 224 -9.23 -8.29 15.01
N GLU A 225 -10.21 -9.12 14.71
CA GLU A 225 -11.31 -9.46 15.58
C GLU A 225 -11.61 -10.97 15.46
N ASN A 226 -11.81 -11.65 16.57
CA ASN A 226 -12.07 -13.09 16.62
C ASN A 226 -11.04 -13.97 15.89
N GLY A 227 -9.80 -13.52 15.75
CA GLY A 227 -8.70 -14.26 15.12
C GLY A 227 -8.60 -14.09 13.60
N THR A 228 -9.46 -13.27 13.00
CA THR A 228 -9.44 -12.92 11.57
C THR A 228 -9.29 -11.42 11.36
N VAL A 229 -8.86 -11.03 10.15
CA VAL A 229 -8.76 -9.63 9.75
C VAL A 229 -10.08 -9.16 9.19
N HIS A 230 -10.61 -8.12 9.79
CA HIS A 230 -11.78 -7.38 9.34
C HIS A 230 -11.36 -6.10 8.65
N CYS A 231 -12.12 -5.71 7.64
CA CYS A 231 -11.89 -4.49 6.87
C CYS A 231 -13.14 -3.64 6.79
N ILE A 232 -12.95 -2.34 6.58
CA ILE A 232 -14.00 -1.37 6.26
C ILE A 232 -13.41 -0.32 5.32
N LYS A 233 -14.17 0.11 4.31
CA LYS A 233 -13.79 1.23 3.44
C LYS A 233 -14.70 2.42 3.65
N CYS A 234 -14.12 3.60 3.71
CA CYS A 234 -14.88 4.85 3.82
C CYS A 234 -14.21 6.00 3.05
N VAL A 235 -14.99 6.96 2.69
CA VAL A 235 -14.59 8.33 2.40
C VAL A 235 -14.86 9.19 3.62
N LYS A 236 -14.61 10.50 3.55
CA LYS A 236 -14.66 11.40 4.71
C LYS A 236 -15.92 11.27 5.56
N ASP A 237 -17.08 11.21 4.94
CA ASP A 237 -18.38 11.28 5.62
C ASP A 237 -19.24 10.03 5.42
N LEU A 238 -18.79 9.06 4.62
CA LEU A 238 -19.59 7.93 4.20
C LEU A 238 -18.79 6.63 4.21
N VAL A 239 -19.38 5.58 4.79
CA VAL A 239 -18.87 4.21 4.63
C VAL A 239 -19.31 3.69 3.27
N ILE A 240 -18.36 3.48 2.35
CA ILE A 240 -18.63 2.99 1.00
C ILE A 240 -18.74 1.47 0.94
N ARG A 241 -18.01 0.77 1.81
CA ARG A 241 -18.15 -0.68 2.02
C ARG A 241 -18.16 -0.97 3.51
N LYS A 242 -19.27 -1.56 3.97
CA LYS A 242 -19.43 -1.97 5.36
C LYS A 242 -18.42 -3.04 5.74
N GLU A 243 -18.24 -3.24 7.05
CA GLU A 243 -17.35 -4.26 7.60
C GLU A 243 -17.53 -5.61 6.93
N TRP A 244 -16.40 -6.21 6.53
CA TRP A 244 -16.34 -7.60 6.06
C TRP A 244 -15.18 -8.33 6.72
N ASP A 245 -15.34 -9.65 6.91
CA ASP A 245 -14.30 -10.55 7.38
C ASP A 245 -13.55 -11.14 6.18
N THR A 246 -12.25 -10.91 6.10
CA THR A 246 -11.40 -11.40 5.01
C THR A 246 -11.06 -12.89 5.15
N LYS A 247 -11.37 -13.53 6.29
CA LYS A 247 -10.95 -14.88 6.68
C LYS A 247 -9.43 -15.05 6.85
N LEU A 248 -8.64 -14.01 6.63
CA LEU A 248 -7.21 -14.04 6.85
C LEU A 248 -6.90 -13.92 8.34
N LYS A 249 -5.90 -14.65 8.81
CA LYS A 249 -5.41 -14.58 10.21
C LYS A 249 -4.34 -13.51 10.40
N MET A 250 -3.79 -13.01 9.31
CA MET A 250 -2.70 -12.04 9.28
C MET A 250 -3.11 -10.84 8.43
N TYR A 251 -2.65 -9.65 8.79
CA TYR A 251 -2.78 -8.50 7.90
C TYR A 251 -2.09 -8.81 6.56
N PRO A 252 -2.77 -8.60 5.44
CA PRO A 252 -2.21 -8.89 4.11
C PRO A 252 -1.24 -7.77 3.67
N ILE A 253 -0.33 -7.42 4.55
CA ILE A 253 0.66 -6.36 4.36
C ILE A 253 2.04 -6.91 4.67
N ALA A 254 2.95 -6.77 3.72
CA ALA A 254 4.37 -6.93 3.91
C ALA A 254 5.00 -5.53 4.02
N TRP A 255 5.42 -5.16 5.22
CA TRP A 255 6.04 -3.86 5.48
C TRP A 255 7.41 -4.05 6.10
N THR A 256 8.41 -3.46 5.47
CA THR A 256 9.78 -3.45 5.97
C THR A 256 10.25 -2.03 6.18
N SER A 257 10.97 -1.79 7.26
CA SER A 257 11.58 -0.50 7.57
C SER A 257 13.00 -0.71 8.11
N TRP A 258 13.84 0.25 7.88
CA TRP A 258 15.18 0.31 8.47
C TRP A 258 15.15 0.61 9.96
#